data_b70d3ad62e3c347392d787c1f2199fb8
#
_entry.id   b70d3ad62e3c347392d787c1f2199fb8
#
_cell.length_a   1.000
_cell.length_b   1.000
_cell.length_c   1.000
_cell.angle_alpha   90.00
_cell.angle_beta   90.00
_cell.angle_gamma   90.00
#
_symmetry.space_group_name_H-M   'P 1'
#
loop_
_entity.id
_entity.type
_entity.pdbx_description
1 polymer ?
#
loop_
_entity_poly.entity_id
_entity_poly.type
_entity_poly.pdbx_seq_one_letter_code
_entity_poly.pdbx_strand_id
1 'polypeptide(L)'
;MRDVYKNGIDDQFASAIALKTPVQDALLDQVFDGHCGLLPRESLASMVDIQLVRDSQMARALMVSAGKQNVLIAGAGHTRKDTAVPKHLQVLGESSVLSVALVEVDVEKNDAADYHLFDRFDVAIFTPIATRHDYCADLEKSLQKKTHKQ
;
A
#
# COMPACT_ATOMS: atom_id res chain seq x y z
N MET A 1 -13.39 20.88 -15.73
CA MET A 1 -13.31 19.59 -16.45
C MET A 1 -12.61 19.68 -17.81
N ARG A 2 -11.75 20.67 -18.04
CA ARG A 2 -11.13 20.94 -19.37
C ARG A 2 -9.63 20.69 -19.46
N ASP A 3 -8.92 20.48 -18.36
CA ASP A 3 -7.46 20.40 -18.38
C ASP A 3 -6.87 19.01 -18.19
N VAL A 4 -7.72 18.00 -17.98
CA VAL A 4 -7.30 16.61 -17.72
C VAL A 4 -6.69 15.92 -18.95
N TYR A 5 -6.91 16.44 -20.15
CA TYR A 5 -6.49 15.78 -21.41
C TYR A 5 -5.32 16.45 -22.13
N LYS A 6 -4.75 17.54 -21.60
CA LYS A 6 -3.70 18.27 -22.31
C LYS A 6 -2.29 17.72 -22.15
N ASN A 7 -1.99 16.96 -21.09
CA ASN A 7 -0.64 16.50 -20.79
C ASN A 7 -0.44 14.97 -20.81
N GLY A 8 -1.35 14.20 -21.35
CA GLY A 8 -1.13 12.78 -21.61
C GLY A 8 -0.88 11.93 -20.36
N ILE A 9 0.15 11.08 -20.41
CA ILE A 9 0.49 10.09 -19.40
C ILE A 9 0.87 10.75 -18.05
N ASP A 10 1.47 11.93 -18.06
CA ASP A 10 1.96 12.61 -16.85
C ASP A 10 0.83 12.98 -15.88
N ASP A 11 -0.35 13.35 -16.39
CA ASP A 11 -1.46 13.76 -15.52
C ASP A 11 -2.14 12.58 -14.81
N GLN A 12 -2.17 11.41 -15.44
CA GLN A 12 -2.75 10.23 -14.79
C GLN A 12 -1.89 9.66 -13.65
N PHE A 13 -0.61 10.01 -13.59
CA PHE A 13 0.32 9.60 -12.55
C PHE A 13 0.81 10.77 -11.68
N ALA A 14 0.19 11.94 -11.79
CA ALA A 14 0.61 13.14 -11.09
C ALA A 14 0.79 12.91 -9.58
N SER A 15 -0.13 12.21 -8.93
CA SER A 15 -0.02 11.90 -7.51
C SER A 15 1.11 10.90 -7.19
N ALA A 16 1.39 9.94 -8.08
CA ALA A 16 2.53 9.04 -7.92
C ALA A 16 3.86 9.80 -8.02
N ILE A 17 3.98 10.70 -8.98
CA ILE A 17 5.16 11.55 -9.14
C ILE A 17 5.35 12.47 -7.94
N ALA A 18 4.29 13.12 -7.48
CA ALA A 18 4.32 14.03 -6.34
C ALA A 18 4.71 13.34 -5.03
N LEU A 19 4.31 12.08 -4.85
CA LEU A 19 4.56 11.32 -3.62
C LEU A 19 5.85 10.51 -3.66
N LYS A 20 6.49 10.32 -4.82
CA LYS A 20 7.67 9.46 -4.92
C LYS A 20 8.73 9.78 -3.86
N THR A 21 9.16 11.02 -3.75
CA THR A 21 10.18 11.42 -2.76
C THR A 21 9.67 11.39 -1.31
N PRO A 22 8.50 11.98 -0.98
CA PRO A 22 8.02 12.03 0.40
C PRO A 22 7.77 10.66 1.06
N VAL A 23 7.39 9.65 0.28
CA VAL A 23 7.00 8.35 0.84
C VAL A 23 7.93 7.20 0.44
N GLN A 24 8.98 7.49 -0.34
CA GLN A 24 9.84 6.46 -0.93
C GLN A 24 10.44 5.52 0.12
N ASP A 25 11.01 6.06 1.17
CA ASP A 25 11.70 5.26 2.19
C ASP A 25 10.70 4.38 2.97
N ALA A 26 9.55 4.95 3.35
CA ALA A 26 8.50 4.21 4.04
C ALA A 26 7.89 3.10 3.18
N LEU A 27 7.73 3.33 1.87
CA LEU A 27 7.30 2.30 0.92
C LEU A 27 8.39 1.25 0.70
N LEU A 28 9.65 1.65 0.67
CA LEU A 28 10.76 0.72 0.54
C LEU A 28 10.86 -0.20 1.76
N ASP A 29 10.66 0.32 2.96
CA ASP A 29 10.56 -0.49 4.18
C ASP A 29 9.38 -1.46 4.10
N GLN A 30 8.21 -0.97 3.71
CA GLN A 30 7.01 -1.80 3.56
C GLN A 30 7.21 -2.93 2.53
N VAL A 31 7.84 -2.63 1.40
CA VAL A 31 8.12 -3.63 0.36
C VAL A 31 9.16 -4.64 0.84
N PHE A 32 10.18 -4.18 1.56
CA PHE A 32 11.21 -5.04 2.13
C PHE A 32 10.63 -6.01 3.17
N ASP A 33 9.84 -5.51 4.11
CA ASP A 33 9.15 -6.31 5.12
C ASP A 33 8.16 -7.30 4.47
N GLY A 34 7.40 -6.85 3.48
CA GLY A 34 6.48 -7.69 2.71
C GLY A 34 7.17 -8.80 1.91
N HIS A 35 8.47 -8.69 1.67
CA HIS A 35 9.31 -9.73 1.08
C HIS A 35 10.18 -10.46 2.12
N CYS A 36 9.81 -10.32 3.41
CA CYS A 36 10.47 -11.00 4.54
C CYS A 36 11.98 -10.74 4.64
N GLY A 37 12.45 -9.59 4.13
CA GLY A 37 13.88 -9.27 4.05
C GLY A 37 14.72 -10.18 3.14
N LEU A 38 14.08 -11.03 2.34
CA LEU A 38 14.76 -12.04 1.51
C LEU A 38 15.38 -11.47 0.22
N LEU A 39 15.04 -10.25 -0.15
CA LEU A 39 15.56 -9.58 -1.34
C LEU A 39 16.45 -8.40 -0.94
N PRO A 40 17.54 -8.12 -1.69
CA PRO A 40 18.34 -6.94 -1.45
C PRO A 40 17.49 -5.66 -1.56
N ARG A 41 17.59 -4.78 -0.56
CA ARG A 41 16.79 -3.56 -0.48
C ARG A 41 16.91 -2.68 -1.73
N GLU A 42 18.12 -2.56 -2.26
CA GLU A 42 18.43 -1.81 -3.48
C GLU A 42 17.72 -2.34 -4.74
N SER A 43 17.37 -3.63 -4.76
CA SER A 43 16.62 -4.24 -5.88
C SER A 43 15.12 -3.94 -5.85
N LEU A 44 14.62 -3.36 -4.75
CA LEU A 44 13.19 -3.15 -4.53
C LEU A 44 12.67 -1.80 -5.03
N ALA A 45 13.55 -0.90 -5.49
CA ALA A 45 13.16 0.45 -5.94
C ALA A 45 12.08 0.43 -7.04
N SER A 46 12.19 -0.50 -8.00
CA SER A 46 11.18 -0.65 -9.05
C SER A 46 9.83 -1.13 -8.51
N MET A 47 9.81 -1.88 -7.42
CA MET A 47 8.57 -2.31 -6.77
C MET A 47 7.89 -1.15 -6.06
N VAL A 48 8.66 -0.22 -5.48
CA VAL A 48 8.13 1.03 -4.93
C VAL A 48 7.44 1.86 -6.01
N ASP A 49 8.06 2.02 -7.17
CA ASP A 49 7.45 2.73 -8.30
C ASP A 49 6.13 2.07 -8.74
N ILE A 50 6.08 0.73 -8.77
CA ILE A 50 4.86 -0.02 -9.08
C ILE A 50 3.77 0.22 -8.03
N GLN A 51 4.10 0.24 -6.75
CA GLN A 51 3.13 0.53 -5.69
C GLN A 51 2.56 1.95 -5.84
N LEU A 52 3.39 2.95 -6.04
CA LEU A 52 2.97 4.33 -6.26
C LEU A 52 1.99 4.46 -7.44
N VAL A 53 2.30 3.79 -8.57
CA VAL A 53 1.43 3.79 -9.74
C VAL A 53 0.10 3.10 -9.46
N ARG A 54 0.10 1.94 -8.79
CA ARG A 54 -1.14 1.22 -8.40
C ARG A 54 -2.01 2.08 -7.50
N ASP A 55 -1.43 2.69 -6.47
CA ASP A 55 -2.16 3.53 -5.53
C ASP A 55 -2.73 4.78 -6.21
N SER A 56 -1.97 5.40 -7.11
CA SER A 56 -2.44 6.51 -7.95
C SER A 56 -3.66 6.11 -8.78
N GLN A 57 -3.64 4.94 -9.42
CA GLN A 57 -4.78 4.46 -10.23
C GLN A 57 -6.01 4.16 -9.38
N MET A 58 -5.84 3.53 -8.21
CA MET A 58 -6.94 3.28 -7.28
C MET A 58 -7.54 4.58 -6.75
N ALA A 59 -6.72 5.56 -6.39
CA ALA A 59 -7.18 6.89 -5.98
C ALA A 59 -8.00 7.58 -7.08
N ARG A 60 -7.50 7.56 -8.31
CA ARG A 60 -8.24 8.12 -9.46
C ARG A 60 -9.57 7.42 -9.72
N ALA A 61 -9.61 6.09 -9.60
CA ALA A 61 -10.85 5.34 -9.76
C ALA A 61 -11.91 5.77 -8.74
N LEU A 62 -11.49 6.02 -7.50
CA LEU A 62 -12.38 6.56 -6.46
C LEU A 62 -12.87 7.99 -6.80
N MET A 63 -11.99 8.86 -7.30
CA MET A 63 -12.32 10.25 -7.66
C MET A 63 -13.32 10.36 -8.81
N VAL A 64 -13.26 9.46 -9.80
CA VAL A 64 -14.15 9.50 -10.97
C VAL A 64 -15.46 8.75 -10.76
N SER A 65 -15.59 8.00 -9.68
CA SER A 65 -16.82 7.29 -9.36
C SER A 65 -17.95 8.28 -9.05
N ALA A 66 -19.12 8.05 -9.64
CA ALA A 66 -20.29 8.93 -9.49
C ALA A 66 -21.06 8.75 -8.18
N GLY A 67 -20.60 7.89 -7.28
CA GLY A 67 -21.22 7.63 -5.98
C GLY A 67 -21.06 8.80 -5.01
N LYS A 68 -22.02 8.96 -4.09
CA LYS A 68 -21.88 9.91 -2.98
C LYS A 68 -20.85 9.44 -1.96
N GLN A 69 -20.67 8.14 -1.85
CA GLN A 69 -19.66 7.49 -1.02
C GLN A 69 -19.05 6.35 -1.83
N ASN A 70 -17.74 6.29 -1.83
CA ASN A 70 -16.99 5.26 -2.51
C ASN A 70 -16.22 4.43 -1.49
N VAL A 71 -16.17 3.12 -1.68
CA VAL A 71 -15.44 2.19 -0.81
C VAL A 71 -14.40 1.46 -1.64
N LEU A 72 -13.17 1.47 -1.16
CA LEU A 72 -12.09 0.65 -1.69
C LEU A 72 -11.81 -0.51 -0.73
N ILE A 73 -11.84 -1.73 -1.24
CA ILE A 73 -11.36 -2.91 -0.52
C ILE A 73 -10.08 -3.36 -1.17
N ALA A 74 -8.98 -3.29 -0.43
CA ALA A 74 -7.65 -3.63 -0.92
C ALA A 74 -6.79 -4.22 0.20
N GLY A 75 -5.62 -4.76 -0.13
CA GLY A 75 -4.64 -5.17 0.88
C GLY A 75 -4.24 -4.00 1.77
N ALA A 76 -3.96 -4.28 3.05
CA ALA A 76 -3.71 -3.25 4.07
C ALA A 76 -2.60 -2.26 3.67
N GLY A 77 -1.59 -2.70 2.89
CA GLY A 77 -0.55 -1.82 2.38
C GLY A 77 -1.08 -0.67 1.52
N HIS A 78 -2.15 -0.89 0.74
CA HIS A 78 -2.77 0.10 -0.13
C HIS A 78 -3.74 1.05 0.58
N THR A 79 -4.15 0.73 1.80
CA THR A 79 -5.11 1.56 2.58
C THR A 79 -4.44 2.41 3.65
N ARG A 80 -3.13 2.37 3.78
CA ARG A 80 -2.36 3.20 4.71
C ARG A 80 -2.49 4.69 4.37
N LYS A 81 -2.83 5.51 5.36
CA LYS A 81 -2.98 6.97 5.20
C LYS A 81 -1.66 7.72 5.09
N ASP A 82 -0.56 7.12 5.52
CA ASP A 82 0.77 7.72 5.51
C ASP A 82 1.50 7.55 4.16
N THR A 83 1.20 6.49 3.39
CA THR A 83 1.99 6.17 2.18
C THR A 83 1.16 5.82 0.94
N ALA A 84 -0.11 5.40 1.11
CA ALA A 84 -0.87 4.72 0.06
C ALA A 84 -2.07 5.53 -0.47
N VAL A 85 -3.12 4.88 -0.94
CA VAL A 85 -4.28 5.50 -1.62
C VAL A 85 -4.83 6.74 -0.92
N PRO A 86 -5.00 6.78 0.42
CA PRO A 86 -5.47 7.99 1.10
C PRO A 86 -4.53 9.18 0.90
N LYS A 87 -3.20 8.94 0.86
CA LYS A 87 -2.21 9.98 0.58
C LYS A 87 -2.30 10.52 -0.84
N HIS A 88 -2.55 9.64 -1.82
CA HIS A 88 -2.79 10.02 -3.21
C HIS A 88 -4.07 10.86 -3.34
N LEU A 89 -5.15 10.49 -2.64
CA LEU A 89 -6.39 11.27 -2.62
C LEU A 89 -6.17 12.68 -2.07
N GLN A 90 -5.37 12.83 -1.01
CA GLN A 90 -5.01 14.16 -0.48
C GLN A 90 -4.29 15.03 -1.53
N VAL A 91 -3.36 14.46 -2.29
CA VAL A 91 -2.66 15.17 -3.39
C VAL A 91 -3.66 15.57 -4.50
N LEU A 92 -4.68 14.77 -4.73
CA LEU A 92 -5.73 15.04 -5.70
C LEU A 92 -6.83 15.99 -5.18
N GLY A 93 -6.71 16.49 -3.95
CA GLY A 93 -7.62 17.45 -3.35
C GLY A 93 -8.78 16.84 -2.55
N GLU A 94 -8.80 15.51 -2.35
CA GLU A 94 -9.82 14.85 -1.51
C GLU A 94 -9.25 14.58 -0.12
N SER A 95 -9.89 15.16 0.90
CA SER A 95 -9.49 15.02 2.30
C SER A 95 -10.49 14.25 3.17
N SER A 96 -11.71 13.99 2.64
CA SER A 96 -12.75 13.28 3.37
C SER A 96 -12.59 11.76 3.19
N VAL A 97 -11.52 11.22 3.76
CA VAL A 97 -11.15 9.80 3.63
C VAL A 97 -11.03 9.18 5.01
N LEU A 98 -11.65 8.01 5.19
CA LEU A 98 -11.49 7.17 6.37
C LEU A 98 -10.74 5.89 5.97
N SER A 99 -9.60 5.68 6.61
CA SER A 99 -8.79 4.48 6.42
C SER A 99 -9.04 3.47 7.53
N VAL A 100 -9.50 2.27 7.16
CA VAL A 100 -9.84 1.19 8.09
C VAL A 100 -8.97 -0.02 7.82
N ALA A 101 -8.32 -0.55 8.85
CA ALA A 101 -7.59 -1.82 8.79
C ALA A 101 -8.40 -2.96 9.43
N LEU A 102 -8.44 -4.11 8.77
CA LEU A 102 -8.80 -5.38 9.40
C LEU A 102 -7.50 -6.09 9.77
N VAL A 103 -7.32 -6.38 11.05
CA VAL A 103 -6.04 -6.85 11.59
C VAL A 103 -6.26 -8.19 12.30
N GLU A 104 -5.59 -9.23 11.84
CA GLU A 104 -5.61 -10.52 12.53
C GLU A 104 -4.82 -10.41 13.85
N VAL A 105 -5.38 -10.98 14.91
CA VAL A 105 -4.75 -10.96 16.25
C VAL A 105 -3.56 -11.88 16.26
N ASP A 106 -2.42 -11.34 16.66
CA ASP A 106 -1.20 -12.12 16.93
C ASP A 106 -1.18 -12.54 18.40
N VAL A 107 -0.99 -13.82 18.66
CA VAL A 107 -0.98 -14.39 20.04
C VAL A 107 0.19 -13.88 20.91
N GLU A 108 1.22 -13.32 20.27
CA GLU A 108 2.39 -12.76 20.94
C GLU A 108 2.21 -11.28 21.27
N LYS A 109 1.16 -10.63 20.75
CA LYS A 109 0.86 -9.21 20.95
C LYS A 109 -0.33 -9.06 21.89
N ASN A 110 -0.09 -8.39 23.02
CA ASN A 110 -1.10 -8.24 24.06
C ASN A 110 -1.80 -6.88 24.05
N ASP A 111 -1.24 -5.88 23.34
CA ASP A 111 -1.77 -4.52 23.28
C ASP A 111 -1.94 -4.08 21.83
N ALA A 112 -2.94 -3.25 21.59
CA ALA A 112 -3.16 -2.62 20.28
C ALA A 112 -1.96 -1.76 19.84
N ALA A 113 -1.21 -1.20 20.77
CA ALA A 113 -0.01 -0.43 20.51
C ALA A 113 1.10 -1.26 19.85
N ASP A 114 1.17 -2.56 20.14
CA ASP A 114 2.18 -3.47 19.59
C ASP A 114 2.07 -3.66 18.08
N TYR A 115 0.92 -3.28 17.52
CA TYR A 115 0.68 -3.38 16.06
C TYR A 115 1.11 -2.15 15.27
N HIS A 116 1.49 -1.05 15.93
CA HIS A 116 1.96 0.20 15.29
C HIS A 116 1.01 0.74 14.20
N LEU A 117 -0.32 0.78 14.49
CA LEU A 117 -1.34 1.12 13.51
C LEU A 117 -1.77 2.59 13.53
N PHE A 118 -1.53 3.32 14.62
CA PHE A 118 -2.10 4.64 14.87
C PHE A 118 -1.75 5.70 13.82
N ASP A 119 -0.53 5.67 13.30
CA ASP A 119 -0.09 6.60 12.26
C ASP A 119 -0.50 6.15 10.84
N ARG A 120 -0.91 4.88 10.69
CA ARG A 120 -1.17 4.23 9.41
C ARG A 120 -2.64 4.18 9.04
N PHE A 121 -3.53 4.11 10.03
CA PHE A 121 -4.98 3.96 9.84
C PHE A 121 -5.74 4.86 10.80
N ASP A 122 -6.99 5.16 10.48
CA ASP A 122 -7.89 5.90 11.37
C ASP A 122 -8.65 4.97 12.31
N VAL A 123 -8.95 3.77 11.82
CA VAL A 123 -9.64 2.71 12.58
C VAL A 123 -8.93 1.38 12.34
N ALA A 124 -8.76 0.60 13.39
CA ALA A 124 -8.33 -0.79 13.31
C ALA A 124 -9.40 -1.70 13.93
N ILE A 125 -9.80 -2.72 13.20
CA ILE A 125 -10.75 -3.75 13.65
C ILE A 125 -9.97 -5.05 13.80
N PHE A 126 -9.83 -5.53 15.00
CA PHE A 126 -9.12 -6.78 15.29
C PHE A 126 -10.04 -7.97 15.02
N THR A 127 -9.51 -8.95 14.32
CA THR A 127 -10.20 -10.18 13.94
C THR A 127 -9.42 -11.39 14.40
N PRO A 128 -10.07 -12.53 14.69
CA PRO A 128 -9.38 -13.78 14.94
C PRO A 128 -8.51 -14.17 13.74
N ILE A 129 -7.36 -14.79 14.01
CA ILE A 129 -6.51 -15.35 12.94
C ILE A 129 -7.27 -16.47 12.24
N ALA A 130 -7.36 -16.40 10.92
CA ALA A 130 -8.10 -17.39 10.13
C ALA A 130 -7.30 -18.69 9.95
N THR A 131 -6.03 -18.56 9.58
CA THR A 131 -5.14 -19.70 9.36
C THR A 131 -3.69 -19.25 9.55
N ARG A 132 -2.92 -20.01 10.30
CA ARG A 132 -1.48 -19.78 10.40
C ARG A 132 -0.82 -20.31 9.12
N HIS A 133 -0.32 -19.40 8.31
CA HIS A 133 0.43 -19.71 7.11
C HIS A 133 1.77 -18.97 7.12
N ASP A 134 2.86 -19.70 6.95
CA ASP A 134 4.19 -19.12 6.88
C ASP A 134 4.51 -18.69 5.45
N TYR A 135 4.06 -17.47 5.11
CA TYR A 135 4.31 -16.87 3.79
C TYR A 135 5.80 -16.65 3.50
N CYS A 136 6.60 -16.42 4.54
CA CYS A 136 8.03 -16.19 4.37
C CYS A 136 8.75 -17.47 3.97
N ALA A 137 8.43 -18.60 4.59
CA ALA A 137 8.98 -19.88 4.21
C ALA A 137 8.61 -20.28 2.77
N ASP A 138 7.39 -19.95 2.33
CA ASP A 138 6.97 -20.26 0.96
C ASP A 138 7.63 -19.33 -0.06
N LEU A 139 7.82 -18.06 0.26
CA LEU A 139 8.57 -17.13 -0.58
C LEU A 139 10.02 -17.60 -0.73
N GLU A 140 10.69 -17.95 0.37
CA GLU A 140 12.06 -18.45 0.34
C GLU A 140 12.21 -19.67 -0.58
N LYS A 141 11.34 -20.70 -0.42
CA LYS A 141 11.33 -21.87 -1.29
C LYS A 141 11.14 -21.52 -2.76
N SER A 142 10.31 -20.52 -3.05
CA SER A 142 10.04 -20.08 -4.43
C SER A 142 11.25 -19.37 -5.06
N LEU A 143 11.99 -18.60 -4.29
CA LEU A 143 13.22 -17.93 -4.72
C LEU A 143 14.33 -18.94 -4.99
N GLN A 144 14.52 -19.93 -4.11
CA GLN A 144 15.51 -21.00 -4.28
C GLN A 144 15.27 -21.80 -5.57
N LYS A 145 14.00 -22.10 -5.91
CA LYS A 145 13.66 -22.81 -7.15
C LYS A 145 13.99 -22.04 -8.42
N LYS A 146 13.98 -20.71 -8.37
CA LYS A 146 14.33 -19.86 -9.52
C LYS A 146 15.83 -19.82 -9.76
N THR A 147 16.64 -19.80 -8.70
CA THR A 147 18.11 -19.82 -8.80
C THR A 147 18.67 -21.12 -9.35
N HIS A 148 17.99 -22.25 -9.16
CA HIS A 148 18.42 -23.55 -9.72
C HIS A 148 18.01 -23.79 -11.17
N LYS A 149 17.29 -22.89 -11.82
CA LYS A 149 16.84 -23.00 -13.22
C LYS A 149 17.61 -22.11 -14.20
N GLN A 150 18.59 -21.37 -13.73
CA GLN A 150 19.56 -20.60 -14.54
C GLN A 150 20.90 -21.35 -14.59
#